data_32aceca601f1dd0e5e29e9e5db781b1e
#
_entry.id   32aceca601f1dd0e5e29e9e5db781b1e
#
_cell.length_a   1.000
_cell.length_b   1.000
_cell.length_c   1.000
_cell.angle_alpha   90.00
_cell.angle_beta   90.00
_cell.angle_gamma   90.00
#
_symmetry.space_group_name_H-M   'P 1'
#
loop_
_entity.id
_entity.type
_entity.pdbx_description
1 polymer ?
#
loop_
_entity_poly.entity_id
_entity_poly.type
_entity_poly.pdbx_seq_one_letter_code
_entity_poly.pdbx_strand_id
1 'polypeptide(L)'
;MLLEIDNDIPSPDQPTNTFVAIRPPWPVAQQVYSGATQLCSQAGIAGSRRPSSILHMTVLPIGRYGGRLPRKLLKQIDCAVSMVRLPAIEIMLNEAGSFETRKRHVPFVLEGSELAEVCGLRLAIHAALRVKGLNVPAPKAYAPHMTLAYASQRSPRRKVEPFIWQAREFQLIESWVGQTKYIELGRWALN
;
A
#
# COMPACT_ATOMS: atom_id res chain seq x y z
N MET A 1 13.23 -10.28 -5.68
CA MET A 1 13.41 -10.57 -7.13
C MET A 1 12.75 -9.46 -7.92
N LEU A 2 13.52 -8.76 -8.75
CA LEU A 2 12.99 -7.76 -9.67
C LEU A 2 12.24 -8.47 -10.81
N LEU A 3 11.09 -7.94 -11.20
CA LEU A 3 10.33 -8.44 -12.34
C LEU A 3 10.83 -7.78 -13.64
N GLU A 4 10.77 -8.51 -14.73
CA GLU A 4 10.91 -7.92 -16.08
C GLU A 4 9.75 -6.93 -16.27
N ILE A 5 10.10 -5.70 -16.56
CA ILE A 5 9.16 -4.60 -16.61
C ILE A 5 8.41 -4.68 -17.93
N ASP A 6 7.09 -4.91 -17.82
CA ASP A 6 6.14 -4.92 -18.93
C ASP A 6 6.32 -3.70 -19.88
N ASN A 7 5.97 -3.86 -21.15
CA ASN A 7 6.17 -2.88 -22.23
C ASN A 7 5.42 -1.54 -22.07
N ASP A 8 4.57 -1.43 -21.06
CA ASP A 8 3.88 -0.20 -20.71
C ASP A 8 4.82 0.77 -20.00
N ILE A 9 5.45 1.65 -20.75
CA ILE A 9 6.32 2.70 -20.23
C ILE A 9 5.49 3.97 -20.04
N PRO A 10 5.41 4.58 -18.82
CA PRO A 10 4.79 5.88 -18.68
C PRO A 10 5.57 6.91 -19.48
N SER A 11 4.87 7.91 -20.03
CA SER A 11 5.58 9.05 -20.62
C SER A 11 6.47 9.71 -19.57
N PRO A 12 7.56 10.37 -19.97
CA PRO A 12 8.43 11.08 -19.03
C PRO A 12 7.70 12.09 -18.15
N ASP A 13 6.59 12.64 -18.63
CA ASP A 13 5.76 13.62 -17.93
C ASP A 13 4.67 12.98 -17.05
N GLN A 14 4.47 11.64 -17.16
CA GLN A 14 3.49 10.94 -16.33
C GLN A 14 4.02 10.81 -14.90
N PRO A 15 3.45 11.50 -13.90
CA PRO A 15 3.92 11.35 -12.54
C PRO A 15 3.60 9.97 -11.99
N THR A 16 4.58 9.37 -11.32
CA THR A 16 4.44 8.09 -10.63
C THR A 16 4.74 8.22 -9.15
N ASN A 17 4.04 7.46 -8.31
CA ASN A 17 4.38 7.27 -6.91
C ASN A 17 4.93 5.86 -6.73
N THR A 18 6.10 5.73 -6.13
CA THR A 18 6.70 4.44 -5.80
C THR A 18 6.63 4.22 -4.29
N PHE A 19 6.21 3.03 -3.89
CA PHE A 19 6.06 2.66 -2.48
C PHE A 19 6.19 1.15 -2.27
N VAL A 20 6.61 0.77 -1.07
CA VAL A 20 6.53 -0.62 -0.61
C VAL A 20 5.15 -0.88 -0.03
N ALA A 21 4.56 -2.03 -0.35
CA ALA A 21 3.23 -2.40 0.09
C ALA A 21 3.09 -3.89 0.42
N ILE A 22 2.11 -4.21 1.26
CA ILE A 22 1.53 -5.54 1.41
C ILE A 22 0.22 -5.56 0.63
N ARG A 23 0.02 -6.61 -0.18
CA ARG A 23 -1.25 -6.83 -0.88
C ARG A 23 -1.95 -8.06 -0.33
N PRO A 24 -3.28 -8.04 -0.20
CA PRO A 24 -4.02 -9.24 0.15
C PRO A 24 -3.92 -10.27 -0.99
N PRO A 25 -3.93 -11.57 -0.69
CA PRO A 25 -4.12 -12.61 -1.71
C PRO A 25 -5.42 -12.38 -2.48
N TRP A 26 -5.48 -12.83 -3.74
CA TRP A 26 -6.63 -12.57 -4.61
C TRP A 26 -7.99 -12.91 -3.99
N PRO A 27 -8.19 -14.07 -3.34
CA PRO A 27 -9.49 -14.38 -2.70
C PRO A 27 -9.86 -13.35 -1.63
N VAL A 28 -8.91 -12.92 -0.80
CA VAL A 28 -9.13 -11.90 0.24
C VAL A 28 -9.40 -10.52 -0.39
N ALA A 29 -8.67 -10.16 -1.46
CA ALA A 29 -8.91 -8.92 -2.20
C ALA A 29 -10.35 -8.84 -2.74
N GLN A 30 -10.89 -9.96 -3.23
CA GLN A 30 -12.27 -10.05 -3.70
C GLN A 30 -13.28 -9.93 -2.54
N GLN A 31 -13.01 -10.56 -1.41
CA GLN A 31 -13.85 -10.44 -0.20
C GLN A 31 -13.87 -8.99 0.30
N VAL A 32 -12.69 -8.34 0.39
CA VAL A 32 -12.59 -6.93 0.77
C VAL A 32 -13.35 -6.04 -0.21
N TYR A 33 -13.21 -6.27 -1.52
CA TYR A 33 -13.91 -5.47 -2.54
C TYR A 33 -15.43 -5.62 -2.44
N SER A 34 -15.94 -6.84 -2.24
CA SER A 34 -17.36 -7.11 -2.03
C SER A 34 -17.86 -6.47 -0.74
N GLY A 35 -17.14 -6.66 0.37
CA GLY A 35 -17.46 -6.03 1.66
C GLY A 35 -17.39 -4.51 1.61
N ALA A 36 -16.44 -3.93 0.86
CA ALA A 36 -16.32 -2.48 0.67
C ALA A 36 -17.59 -1.86 0.07
N THR A 37 -18.30 -2.59 -0.79
CA THR A 37 -19.60 -2.14 -1.35
C THR A 37 -20.61 -1.90 -0.25
N GLN A 38 -20.77 -2.85 0.64
CA GLN A 38 -21.69 -2.76 1.77
C GLN A 38 -21.23 -1.70 2.78
N LEU A 39 -19.94 -1.68 3.12
CA LEU A 39 -19.38 -0.72 4.06
C LEU A 39 -19.54 0.73 3.57
N CYS A 40 -19.27 0.99 2.29
CA CYS A 40 -19.45 2.31 1.69
C CYS A 40 -20.93 2.73 1.71
N SER A 41 -21.85 1.83 1.31
CA SER A 41 -23.29 2.09 1.34
C SER A 41 -23.77 2.45 2.74
N GLN A 42 -23.43 1.65 3.75
CA GLN A 42 -23.80 1.87 5.16
C GLN A 42 -23.19 3.14 5.74
N ALA A 43 -22.03 3.58 5.22
CA ALA A 43 -21.33 4.78 5.66
C ALA A 43 -21.74 6.05 4.89
N GLY A 44 -22.64 5.94 3.90
CA GLY A 44 -23.01 7.05 3.03
C GLY A 44 -21.86 7.53 2.13
N ILE A 45 -20.90 6.65 1.84
CA ILE A 45 -19.71 6.95 1.02
C ILE A 45 -20.06 6.72 -0.46
N ALA A 46 -20.33 7.79 -1.19
CA ALA A 46 -20.64 7.77 -2.63
C ALA A 46 -19.42 7.97 -3.54
N GLY A 47 -18.21 7.62 -3.07
CA GLY A 47 -16.96 7.83 -3.80
C GLY A 47 -16.57 6.66 -4.72
N SER A 48 -15.56 6.91 -5.55
CA SER A 48 -14.95 5.88 -6.39
C SER A 48 -14.24 4.82 -5.54
N ARG A 49 -14.68 3.56 -5.64
CA ARG A 49 -14.08 2.43 -4.94
C ARG A 49 -12.79 1.99 -5.62
N ARG A 50 -11.86 1.51 -4.82
CA ARG A 50 -10.61 0.92 -5.33
C ARG A 50 -10.87 -0.49 -5.85
N PRO A 51 -10.50 -0.80 -7.10
CA PRO A 51 -10.60 -2.17 -7.62
C PRO A 51 -9.81 -3.18 -6.77
N SER A 52 -10.29 -4.42 -6.70
CA SER A 52 -9.60 -5.50 -5.97
C SER A 52 -8.15 -5.69 -6.41
N SER A 53 -7.86 -5.50 -7.70
CA SER A 53 -6.53 -5.64 -8.30
C SER A 53 -5.49 -4.65 -7.80
N ILE A 54 -5.90 -3.56 -7.14
CA ILE A 54 -4.98 -2.53 -6.62
C ILE A 54 -5.15 -2.29 -5.11
N LEU A 55 -5.93 -3.13 -4.42
CA LEU A 55 -6.01 -3.07 -2.96
C LEU A 55 -4.64 -3.39 -2.36
N HIS A 56 -4.22 -2.55 -1.43
CA HIS A 56 -2.93 -2.69 -0.76
C HIS A 56 -2.91 -1.92 0.55
N MET A 57 -1.95 -2.27 1.40
CA MET A 57 -1.54 -1.50 2.56
C MET A 57 -0.14 -0.94 2.29
N THR A 58 -0.01 0.38 2.20
CA THR A 58 1.30 1.02 2.02
C THR A 58 2.14 0.85 3.28
N VAL A 59 3.30 0.23 3.15
CA VAL A 59 4.28 0.07 4.24
C VAL A 59 5.21 1.28 4.31
N LEU A 60 5.83 1.64 3.18
CA LEU A 60 6.78 2.75 3.12
C LEU A 60 6.69 3.47 1.77
N PRO A 61 6.39 4.77 1.73
CA PRO A 61 6.54 5.56 0.52
C PRO A 61 8.03 5.71 0.18
N ILE A 62 8.40 5.51 -1.08
CA ILE A 62 9.78 5.68 -1.58
C ILE A 62 9.96 7.06 -2.19
N GLY A 63 9.04 7.49 -3.06
CA GLY A 63 9.14 8.79 -3.69
C GLY A 63 8.14 9.00 -4.82
N ARG A 64 8.18 10.21 -5.38
CA ARG A 64 7.42 10.60 -6.56
C ARG A 64 8.39 10.97 -7.68
N TYR A 65 8.12 10.48 -8.88
CA TYR A 65 9.00 10.63 -10.05
C TYR A 65 8.19 11.13 -11.25
N GLY A 66 8.87 11.81 -12.17
CA GLY A 66 8.38 12.00 -13.53
C GLY A 66 8.76 10.78 -14.36
N GLY A 67 7.77 10.03 -14.85
CA GLY A 67 8.03 8.75 -15.50
C GLY A 67 8.34 7.61 -14.51
N ARG A 68 9.10 6.64 -14.94
CA ARG A 68 9.48 5.45 -14.14
C ARG A 68 10.53 5.75 -13.08
N LEU A 69 10.52 4.92 -12.06
CA LEU A 69 11.63 4.85 -11.10
C LEU A 69 12.96 4.58 -11.85
N PRO A 70 14.01 5.41 -11.63
CA PRO A 70 15.31 5.22 -12.29
C PRO A 70 15.88 3.81 -12.02
N ARG A 71 16.35 3.11 -13.05
CA ARG A 71 16.88 1.74 -12.95
C ARG A 71 18.00 1.59 -11.91
N LYS A 72 18.87 2.58 -11.77
CA LYS A 72 19.93 2.58 -10.76
C LYS A 72 19.33 2.55 -9.35
N LEU A 73 18.32 3.39 -9.10
CA LEU A 73 17.63 3.45 -7.82
C LEU A 73 16.85 2.15 -7.53
N LEU A 74 16.19 1.58 -8.54
CA LEU A 74 15.52 0.29 -8.44
C LEU A 74 16.49 -0.82 -7.97
N LYS A 75 17.69 -0.93 -8.59
CA LYS A 75 18.71 -1.90 -8.18
C LYS A 75 19.22 -1.67 -6.75
N GLN A 76 19.39 -0.40 -6.35
CA GLN A 76 19.80 -0.07 -4.98
C GLN A 76 18.72 -0.45 -3.95
N ILE A 77 17.44 -0.20 -4.25
CA ILE A 77 16.31 -0.61 -3.42
C ILE A 77 16.25 -2.12 -3.31
N ASP A 78 16.34 -2.84 -4.42
CA ASP A 78 16.34 -4.32 -4.42
C ASP A 78 17.47 -4.88 -3.55
N CYS A 79 18.70 -4.40 -3.74
CA CYS A 79 19.84 -4.82 -2.93
C CYS A 79 19.63 -4.57 -1.43
N ALA A 80 19.04 -3.43 -1.06
CA ALA A 80 18.77 -3.10 0.34
C ALA A 80 17.67 -3.99 0.92
N VAL A 81 16.54 -4.07 0.24
CA VAL A 81 15.33 -4.71 0.72
C VAL A 81 15.45 -6.24 0.74
N SER A 82 16.25 -6.81 -0.18
CA SER A 82 16.57 -8.25 -0.20
C SER A 82 17.32 -8.73 1.04
N MET A 83 17.81 -7.84 1.88
CA MET A 83 18.46 -8.19 3.16
C MET A 83 17.47 -8.26 4.33
N VAL A 84 16.26 -7.79 4.17
CA VAL A 84 15.22 -7.82 5.22
C VAL A 84 14.75 -9.27 5.41
N ARG A 85 14.80 -9.77 6.65
CA ARG A 85 14.33 -11.09 7.05
C ARG A 85 13.37 -10.93 8.21
N LEU A 86 12.11 -11.20 7.96
CA LEU A 86 11.04 -11.16 8.95
C LEU A 86 10.08 -12.32 8.70
N PRO A 87 9.39 -12.81 9.73
CA PRO A 87 8.37 -13.84 9.58
C PRO A 87 7.17 -13.34 8.78
N ALA A 88 6.35 -14.27 8.31
CA ALA A 88 5.04 -13.96 7.76
C ALA A 88 4.21 -13.19 8.81
N ILE A 89 3.46 -12.18 8.35
CA ILE A 89 2.72 -11.26 9.20
C ILE A 89 1.23 -11.58 9.10
N GLU A 90 0.57 -11.81 10.23
CA GLU A 90 -0.88 -11.85 10.26
C GLU A 90 -1.45 -10.44 10.14
N ILE A 91 -2.31 -10.24 9.17
CA ILE A 91 -3.03 -8.99 8.95
C ILE A 91 -4.48 -9.20 9.34
N MET A 92 -4.98 -8.41 10.28
CA MET A 92 -6.37 -8.34 10.67
C MET A 92 -6.87 -6.91 10.55
N LEU A 93 -7.81 -6.66 9.63
CA LEU A 93 -8.46 -5.36 9.46
C LEU A 93 -9.90 -5.46 9.94
N ASN A 94 -10.23 -4.80 11.03
CA ASN A 94 -11.50 -4.92 11.75
C ASN A 94 -12.16 -3.58 12.09
N GLU A 95 -11.66 -2.48 11.53
CA GLU A 95 -12.25 -1.15 11.64
C GLU A 95 -12.37 -0.48 10.29
N ALA A 96 -13.48 0.21 10.04
CA ALA A 96 -13.66 1.03 8.84
C ALA A 96 -14.04 2.46 9.21
N GLY A 97 -13.49 3.43 8.47
CA GLY A 97 -13.78 4.84 8.71
C GLY A 97 -13.01 5.77 7.78
N SER A 98 -13.24 7.05 7.89
CA SER A 98 -12.52 8.06 7.13
C SER A 98 -11.33 8.60 7.93
N PHE A 99 -10.20 8.81 7.25
CA PHE A 99 -9.10 9.54 7.87
C PHE A 99 -9.46 10.99 8.14
N GLU A 100 -8.94 11.51 9.24
CA GLU A 100 -8.94 12.95 9.49
C GLU A 100 -7.93 13.63 8.56
N THR A 101 -8.42 14.38 7.60
CA THR A 101 -7.60 15.14 6.65
C THR A 101 -8.32 16.41 6.22
N ARG A 102 -7.56 17.45 5.88
CA ARG A 102 -8.09 18.70 5.31
C ARG A 102 -8.38 18.63 3.81
N LYS A 103 -8.06 17.49 3.16
CA LYS A 103 -8.28 17.31 1.72
C LYS A 103 -9.78 17.19 1.42
N ARG A 104 -10.20 17.66 0.25
CA ARG A 104 -11.57 17.55 -0.26
C ARG A 104 -12.00 16.09 -0.45
N HIS A 105 -11.10 15.26 -0.99
CA HIS A 105 -11.32 13.82 -1.14
C HIS A 105 -10.63 13.08 0.01
N VAL A 106 -11.43 12.52 0.86
CA VAL A 106 -11.00 11.81 2.07
C VAL A 106 -10.94 10.32 1.79
N PRO A 107 -9.86 9.62 2.13
CA PRO A 107 -9.84 8.17 2.03
C PRO A 107 -10.75 7.54 3.09
N PHE A 108 -11.63 6.66 2.65
CA PHE A 108 -12.37 5.73 3.47
C PHE A 108 -11.56 4.42 3.50
N VAL A 109 -11.20 3.96 4.68
CA VAL A 109 -10.17 2.95 4.87
C VAL A 109 -10.62 1.81 5.77
N LEU A 110 -9.95 0.66 5.62
CA LEU A 110 -9.89 -0.40 6.63
C LEU A 110 -8.60 -0.25 7.42
N GLU A 111 -8.69 -0.43 8.73
CA GLU A 111 -7.59 -0.41 9.68
C GLU A 111 -7.68 -1.61 10.63
N GLY A 112 -6.58 -1.94 11.29
CA GLY A 112 -6.52 -2.94 12.34
C GLY A 112 -5.92 -2.36 13.61
N SER A 113 -6.33 -2.87 14.77
CA SER A 113 -5.80 -2.46 16.07
C SER A 113 -4.41 -3.05 16.38
N GLU A 114 -4.06 -4.17 15.74
CA GLU A 114 -2.85 -4.96 16.03
C GLU A 114 -2.00 -5.15 14.77
N LEU A 115 -1.33 -4.07 14.32
CA LEU A 115 -0.47 -4.08 13.13
C LEU A 115 0.99 -3.71 13.48
N ALA A 116 1.45 -4.11 14.69
CA ALA A 116 2.80 -3.83 15.16
C ALA A 116 3.87 -4.44 14.24
N GLU A 117 3.64 -5.66 13.70
CA GLU A 117 4.56 -6.31 12.78
C GLU A 117 4.69 -5.56 11.44
N VAL A 118 3.62 -4.92 10.96
CA VAL A 118 3.68 -4.05 9.77
C VAL A 118 4.54 -2.82 10.05
N CYS A 119 4.44 -2.26 11.25
CA CYS A 119 5.32 -1.18 11.69
C CYS A 119 6.78 -1.66 11.79
N GLY A 120 7.02 -2.87 12.30
CA GLY A 120 8.33 -3.51 12.34
C GLY A 120 8.93 -3.70 10.94
N LEU A 121 8.16 -4.22 9.99
CA LEU A 121 8.57 -4.35 8.59
C LEU A 121 8.95 -2.99 7.99
N ARG A 122 8.15 -1.95 8.23
CA ARG A 122 8.45 -0.59 7.78
C ARG A 122 9.79 -0.10 8.30
N LEU A 123 10.05 -0.27 9.60
CA LEU A 123 11.31 0.14 10.23
C LEU A 123 12.50 -0.63 9.66
N ALA A 124 12.37 -1.94 9.48
CA ALA A 124 13.42 -2.78 8.92
C ALA A 124 13.77 -2.38 7.49
N ILE A 125 12.77 -2.15 6.63
CA ILE A 125 12.98 -1.67 5.25
C ILE A 125 13.63 -0.29 5.26
N HIS A 126 13.13 0.64 6.07
CA HIS A 126 13.70 1.99 6.15
C HIS A 126 15.18 1.97 6.61
N ALA A 127 15.50 1.15 7.61
CA ALA A 127 16.88 0.97 8.07
C ALA A 127 17.79 0.39 6.97
N ALA A 128 17.32 -0.65 6.26
CA ALA A 128 18.06 -1.28 5.17
C ALA A 128 18.35 -0.28 4.02
N LEU A 129 17.39 0.55 3.65
CA LEU A 129 17.56 1.60 2.66
C LEU A 129 18.59 2.63 3.10
N ARG A 130 18.54 3.07 4.36
CA ARG A 130 19.53 4.02 4.91
C ARG A 130 20.96 3.48 4.92
N VAL A 131 21.15 2.20 5.26
CA VAL A 131 22.45 1.52 5.20
C VAL A 131 23.04 1.57 3.78
N LYS A 132 22.19 1.55 2.76
CA LYS A 132 22.60 1.71 1.34
C LYS A 132 22.67 3.17 0.87
N GLY A 133 22.61 4.13 1.79
CA GLY A 133 22.70 5.57 1.46
C GLY A 133 21.42 6.15 0.82
N LEU A 134 20.30 5.42 0.86
CA LEU A 134 19.04 5.90 0.32
C LEU A 134 18.25 6.65 1.40
N ASN A 135 18.14 7.97 1.24
CA ASN A 135 17.39 8.80 2.18
C ASN A 135 15.91 8.87 1.78
N VAL A 136 15.14 7.91 2.27
CA VAL A 136 13.70 7.82 2.03
C VAL A 136 12.95 8.46 3.20
N PRO A 137 12.00 9.37 2.94
CA PRO A 137 11.22 9.98 3.99
C PRO A 137 10.41 8.93 4.77
N ALA A 138 10.56 8.92 6.09
CA ALA A 138 9.73 8.11 6.96
C ALA A 138 8.86 9.02 7.83
N PRO A 139 7.60 9.28 7.47
CA PRO A 139 6.69 10.08 8.29
C PRO A 139 6.65 9.56 9.73
N LYS A 140 6.69 10.45 10.71
CA LYS A 140 6.69 10.09 12.14
C LYS A 140 5.40 9.36 12.52
N ALA A 141 4.26 9.87 12.04
CA ALA A 141 2.97 9.23 12.23
C ALA A 141 2.68 8.27 11.08
N TYR A 142 2.53 7.00 11.39
CA TYR A 142 2.17 5.96 10.44
C TYR A 142 1.06 5.09 11.02
N ALA A 143 -0.06 5.04 10.34
CA ALA A 143 -1.18 4.15 10.63
C ALA A 143 -1.34 3.19 9.43
N PRO A 144 -1.02 1.89 9.58
CA PRO A 144 -1.25 0.91 8.53
C PRO A 144 -2.74 0.85 8.17
N HIS A 145 -3.07 1.00 6.88
CA HIS A 145 -4.45 0.99 6.41
C HIS A 145 -4.57 0.52 4.97
N MET A 146 -5.75 0.06 4.60
CA MET A 146 -6.12 -0.23 3.23
C MET A 146 -7.22 0.71 2.77
N THR A 147 -6.96 1.51 1.73
CA THR A 147 -7.95 2.43 1.19
C THR A 147 -8.99 1.69 0.35
N LEU A 148 -10.26 1.85 0.69
CA LEU A 148 -11.41 1.29 -0.03
C LEU A 148 -11.99 2.24 -1.07
N ALA A 149 -12.06 3.53 -0.74
CA ALA A 149 -12.64 4.56 -1.60
C ALA A 149 -12.07 5.95 -1.30
N TYR A 150 -12.28 6.88 -2.21
CA TYR A 150 -12.08 8.31 -1.97
C TYR A 150 -13.41 9.03 -2.18
N ALA A 151 -13.84 9.80 -1.19
CA ALA A 151 -15.12 10.53 -1.20
C ALA A 151 -15.00 11.89 -0.54
N SER A 152 -15.99 12.75 -0.77
CA SER A 152 -16.15 14.01 -0.01
C SER A 152 -16.86 13.79 1.33
N GLN A 153 -17.69 12.73 1.40
CA GLN A 153 -18.37 12.33 2.62
C GLN A 153 -17.36 11.75 3.63
N ARG A 154 -17.65 11.97 4.90
CA ARG A 154 -16.87 11.41 6.02
C ARG A 154 -17.75 10.45 6.81
N SER A 155 -17.14 9.38 7.28
CA SER A 155 -17.78 8.43 8.18
C SER A 155 -16.91 8.22 9.41
N PRO A 156 -17.48 8.21 10.62
CA PRO A 156 -16.76 7.88 11.82
C PRO A 156 -16.22 6.45 11.75
N ARG A 157 -15.19 6.16 12.53
CA ARG A 157 -14.66 4.80 12.67
C ARG A 157 -15.68 3.91 13.38
N ARG A 158 -15.78 2.69 12.88
CA ARG A 158 -16.65 1.65 13.45
C ARG A 158 -16.01 0.28 13.28
N LYS A 159 -16.30 -0.62 14.20
CA LYS A 159 -15.94 -2.03 14.07
C LYS A 159 -16.68 -2.67 12.90
N VAL A 160 -15.99 -3.57 12.21
CA VAL A 160 -16.53 -4.36 11.10
C VAL A 160 -16.08 -5.82 11.27
N GLU A 161 -16.73 -6.73 10.55
CA GLU A 161 -16.25 -8.12 10.45
C GLU A 161 -14.81 -8.12 9.95
N PRO A 162 -13.91 -8.85 10.62
CA PRO A 162 -12.50 -8.80 10.31
C PRO A 162 -12.17 -9.46 8.97
N PHE A 163 -11.33 -8.79 8.19
CA PHE A 163 -10.64 -9.39 7.04
C PHE A 163 -9.27 -9.85 7.52
N ILE A 164 -8.99 -11.16 7.44
CA ILE A 164 -7.79 -11.78 7.99
C ILE A 164 -7.03 -12.52 6.90
N TRP A 165 -5.70 -12.35 6.86
CA TRP A 165 -4.81 -13.17 6.02
C TRP A 165 -3.38 -13.16 6.54
N GLN A 166 -2.58 -14.15 6.08
CA GLN A 166 -1.13 -14.18 6.29
C GLN A 166 -0.44 -13.47 5.12
N ALA A 167 0.23 -12.36 5.39
CA ALA A 167 1.10 -11.72 4.43
C ALA A 167 2.45 -12.47 4.40
N ARG A 168 2.72 -13.16 3.30
CA ARG A 168 3.96 -13.94 3.07
C ARG A 168 4.96 -13.22 2.19
N GLU A 169 4.63 -12.01 1.75
CA GLU A 169 5.45 -11.21 0.87
C GLU A 169 5.08 -9.72 0.98
N PHE A 170 6.02 -8.88 0.57
CA PHE A 170 5.77 -7.48 0.32
C PHE A 170 6.35 -7.08 -1.04
N GLN A 171 5.87 -6.01 -1.61
CA GLN A 171 6.11 -5.63 -3.01
C GLN A 171 6.55 -4.18 -3.12
N LEU A 172 7.39 -3.87 -4.11
CA LEU A 172 7.63 -2.51 -4.58
C LEU A 172 6.68 -2.21 -5.73
N ILE A 173 5.88 -1.19 -5.58
CA ILE A 173 4.83 -0.82 -6.54
C ILE A 173 5.09 0.58 -7.07
N GLU A 174 4.96 0.73 -8.38
CA GLU A 174 4.87 1.99 -9.08
C GLU A 174 3.41 2.26 -9.44
N SER A 175 2.85 3.35 -8.94
CA SER A 175 1.48 3.78 -9.20
C SER A 175 1.48 4.98 -10.13
N TRP A 176 0.79 4.90 -11.27
CA TRP A 176 0.64 6.00 -12.20
C TRP A 176 -0.45 6.93 -11.71
N VAL A 177 -0.06 8.15 -11.37
CA VAL A 177 -0.97 9.13 -10.76
C VAL A 177 -2.12 9.46 -11.72
N GLY A 178 -3.36 9.33 -11.23
CA GLY A 178 -4.58 9.60 -12.00
C GLY A 178 -5.06 8.46 -12.90
N GLN A 179 -4.29 7.38 -13.10
CA GLN A 179 -4.63 6.31 -14.05
C GLN A 179 -5.12 5.01 -13.41
N THR A 180 -5.11 4.90 -12.08
CA THR A 180 -5.48 3.65 -11.38
C THR A 180 -4.66 2.43 -11.85
N LYS A 181 -3.45 2.67 -12.38
CA LYS A 181 -2.54 1.67 -12.90
C LYS A 181 -1.39 1.45 -11.92
N TYR A 182 -1.14 0.17 -11.58
CA TYR A 182 -0.09 -0.26 -10.67
C TYR A 182 0.81 -1.27 -11.37
N ILE A 183 2.11 -1.01 -11.33
CA ILE A 183 3.16 -1.89 -11.85
C ILE A 183 3.96 -2.43 -10.66
N GLU A 184 4.08 -3.74 -10.57
CA GLU A 184 4.95 -4.38 -9.59
C GLU A 184 6.39 -4.36 -10.11
N LEU A 185 7.29 -3.72 -9.36
CA LEU A 185 8.70 -3.58 -9.70
C LEU A 185 9.59 -4.63 -9.02
N GLY A 186 9.12 -5.22 -7.92
CA GLY A 186 9.84 -6.24 -7.17
C GLY A 186 9.02 -6.84 -6.07
N ARG A 187 9.43 -8.05 -5.61
CA ARG A 187 8.73 -8.85 -4.61
C ARG A 187 9.72 -9.58 -3.71
N TRP A 188 9.48 -9.61 -2.41
CA TRP A 188 10.33 -10.26 -1.42
C TRP A 188 9.49 -11.04 -0.42
N ALA A 189 9.96 -12.23 -0.07
CA ALA A 189 9.28 -13.11 0.88
C ALA A 189 9.41 -12.62 2.33
N LEU A 190 8.38 -12.92 3.10
CA LEU A 190 8.35 -12.96 4.56
C LEU A 190 8.31 -14.45 4.95
N ASN A 191 9.30 -14.93 5.73
CA ASN A 191 9.53 -16.36 6.01
C ASN A 191 9.35 -16.69 7.49
#